data_f0ec5ebf3542ea52ff892b864d1deef6
#
_entry.id   f0ec5ebf3542ea52ff892b864d1deef6
#
_cell.length_a   1.000
_cell.length_b   1.000
_cell.length_c   1.000
_cell.angle_alpha   90.00
_cell.angle_beta   90.00
_cell.angle_gamma   90.00
#
_symmetry.space_group_name_H-M   'P 1'
#
loop_
_entity.id
_entity.type
_entity.pdbx_description
1 polymer ?
#
loop_
_entity_poly.entity_id
_entity_poly.type
_entity_poly.pdbx_seq_one_letter_code
_entity_poly.pdbx_strand_id
1 'polypeptide(L)'
;MMIKTALTALLFWAAVQAPVQAADIDLSDLDKAVRSSGSKSIMFRRGGGEAEEARMQAEAEAREKAEQEAKVKQEQAVFRPYNLFGRGLKIAATINGEMISNKDLQERANLFALTTGININDKNKKMVSDKVLQNTVDEKIKIQEAEKQGIHVSDKEIKEAYRNFEKSNGVPAGKFANVLKEYQVSRDVFMTQIKANLLWNKLVANRMGRGADVSEREVKDEYARIKKDMNTPKYMVSEIVIKRKDGEHIGELVEILQKDPRFELYAAQFSQSASAPSGGKLGWVAAGQLAAPLDKVVRSLKEGQVSQAVPYRADYYIFKMDKIYNPVRDKQKMPDEDEVRTFIQNRKTDEMANKYIRDLRNRAVVEKKF
;
A
#
# COMPACT_ATOMS: atom_id res chain seq x y z
N MET A 1 -9.36 -13.23 -22.21
CA MET A 1 -10.43 -13.47 -21.22
C MET A 1 -9.94 -13.10 -19.82
N MET A 2 -9.36 -11.88 -19.63
CA MET A 2 -8.77 -11.41 -18.37
C MET A 2 -8.86 -9.88 -18.18
N ILE A 3 -9.95 -9.22 -18.61
CA ILE A 3 -10.13 -7.76 -18.45
C ILE A 3 -11.47 -7.41 -17.78
N LYS A 4 -12.21 -8.39 -17.26
CA LYS A 4 -13.47 -8.11 -16.54
C LYS A 4 -13.33 -7.80 -15.04
N THR A 5 -12.12 -7.66 -14.51
CA THR A 5 -11.87 -7.50 -13.07
C THR A 5 -11.26 -6.15 -12.66
N ALA A 6 -11.09 -5.20 -13.57
CA ALA A 6 -10.41 -3.93 -13.24
C ALA A 6 -11.32 -2.87 -12.58
N LEU A 7 -12.64 -3.03 -12.58
CA LEU A 7 -13.55 -1.99 -12.05
C LEU A 7 -13.89 -2.13 -10.56
N THR A 8 -13.53 -3.24 -9.93
CA THR A 8 -13.75 -3.49 -8.50
C THR A 8 -12.47 -3.43 -7.67
N ALA A 9 -11.31 -3.35 -8.29
CA ALA A 9 -10.01 -3.44 -7.60
C ALA A 9 -9.49 -2.12 -7.01
N LEU A 10 -10.05 -0.97 -7.37
CA LEU A 10 -9.49 0.34 -6.96
C LEU A 10 -9.91 0.80 -5.56
N LEU A 11 -10.77 0.06 -4.84
CA LEU A 11 -11.13 0.39 -3.46
C LEU A 11 -10.68 -0.66 -2.42
N PHE A 12 -10.04 -1.77 -2.83
CA PHE A 12 -9.68 -2.86 -1.90
C PHE A 12 -8.27 -3.43 -2.09
N TRP A 13 -7.42 -2.86 -2.94
CA TRP A 13 -6.08 -3.42 -3.19
C TRP A 13 -4.97 -2.86 -2.26
N ALA A 14 -5.32 -2.41 -1.07
CA ALA A 14 -4.34 -2.00 -0.05
C ALA A 14 -4.25 -2.96 1.14
N ALA A 15 -4.81 -4.15 1.08
CA ALA A 15 -4.98 -4.98 2.27
C ALA A 15 -4.42 -6.41 2.17
N VAL A 16 -3.34 -6.66 1.44
CA VAL A 16 -2.53 -7.89 1.67
C VAL A 16 -1.06 -7.60 1.36
N GLN A 17 -0.46 -6.67 2.08
CA GLN A 17 0.93 -6.72 2.50
C GLN A 17 0.95 -6.08 3.89
N ALA A 18 0.83 -6.92 4.90
CA ALA A 18 1.09 -6.49 6.27
C ALA A 18 2.51 -5.90 6.30
N PRO A 19 2.69 -4.65 6.75
CA PRO A 19 4.01 -4.19 7.09
C PRO A 19 4.46 -5.08 8.26
N VAL A 20 5.58 -5.74 8.09
CA VAL A 20 6.31 -6.32 9.21
C VAL A 20 6.51 -5.17 10.20
N GLN A 21 5.75 -5.18 11.29
CA GLN A 21 6.01 -4.26 12.38
C GLN A 21 7.42 -4.55 12.87
N ALA A 22 8.27 -3.53 12.79
CA ALA A 22 9.51 -3.53 13.53
C ALA A 22 9.14 -3.73 15.01
N ALA A 23 9.34 -4.95 15.51
CA ALA A 23 9.42 -5.16 16.94
C ALA A 23 10.51 -4.21 17.44
N ASP A 24 10.22 -3.51 18.54
CA ASP A 24 11.21 -2.72 19.26
C ASP A 24 12.42 -3.61 19.59
N ILE A 25 13.41 -3.59 18.71
CA ILE A 25 14.69 -4.23 18.95
C ILE A 25 15.46 -3.26 19.83
N ASP A 26 15.68 -3.63 21.07
CA ASP A 26 16.50 -2.90 22.01
C ASP A 26 17.93 -2.78 21.42
N LEU A 27 18.28 -1.57 21.01
CA LEU A 27 19.55 -1.24 20.37
C LEU A 27 20.77 -1.51 21.26
N SER A 28 20.58 -1.78 22.56
CA SER A 28 21.64 -2.14 23.49
C SER A 28 22.27 -3.51 23.20
N ASP A 29 21.53 -4.41 22.53
CA ASP A 29 22.03 -5.76 22.20
C ASP A 29 22.83 -5.79 20.89
N LEU A 30 22.64 -4.81 19.99
CA LEU A 30 23.46 -4.68 18.79
C LEU A 30 24.88 -4.17 19.10
N ASP A 31 25.01 -3.29 20.07
CA ASP A 31 26.32 -2.76 20.51
C ASP A 31 27.17 -3.85 21.24
N LYS A 32 26.48 -4.81 21.88
CA LYS A 32 27.15 -6.02 22.47
C LYS A 32 27.60 -7.01 21.40
N ALA A 33 26.80 -7.21 20.33
CA ALA A 33 27.15 -8.12 19.25
C ALA A 33 28.34 -7.62 18.41
N VAL A 34 28.43 -6.30 18.19
CA VAL A 34 29.58 -5.69 17.47
C VAL A 34 30.87 -5.73 18.30
N ARG A 35 30.81 -5.57 19.63
CA ARG A 35 31.96 -5.64 20.48
C ARG A 35 32.48 -7.06 20.76
N SER A 36 31.64 -8.10 20.54
CA SER A 36 32.01 -9.49 20.72
C SER A 36 32.70 -10.14 19.52
N SER A 37 32.72 -9.49 18.36
CA SER A 37 33.39 -10.00 17.14
C SER A 37 34.86 -9.58 16.99
N GLY A 38 35.47 -9.02 18.04
CA GLY A 38 36.89 -8.73 18.09
C GLY A 38 37.73 -9.98 18.11
N SER A 39 38.39 -10.24 17.03
CA SER A 39 39.65 -10.99 16.86
C SER A 39 39.88 -12.20 17.74
N LYS A 40 39.60 -13.40 17.24
CA LYS A 40 40.36 -14.61 17.59
C LYS A 40 40.78 -15.34 16.32
N SER A 41 42.06 -15.31 16.10
CA SER A 41 42.82 -16.13 15.18
C SER A 41 42.38 -17.60 15.30
N ILE A 42 41.82 -18.21 14.27
CA ILE A 42 41.42 -19.61 14.28
C ILE A 42 42.52 -20.43 13.62
N MET A 43 43.24 -21.17 14.47
CA MET A 43 44.03 -22.31 14.01
C MET A 43 43.10 -23.37 13.37
N PHE A 44 43.41 -23.71 12.16
CA PHE A 44 42.77 -24.80 11.41
C PHE A 44 42.95 -26.13 12.17
N ARG A 45 41.88 -26.70 12.69
CA ARG A 45 41.79 -28.10 13.06
C ARG A 45 40.78 -28.80 12.14
N ARG A 46 41.29 -29.71 11.35
CA ARG A 46 40.51 -30.61 10.48
C ARG A 46 39.68 -31.54 11.39
N GLY A 47 38.36 -31.54 11.19
CA GLY A 47 37.43 -32.48 11.83
C GLY A 47 36.27 -31.80 12.56
N GLY A 48 35.27 -31.27 11.85
CA GLY A 48 34.15 -30.63 12.50
C GLY A 48 32.96 -30.28 11.57
N GLY A 49 32.95 -30.79 10.35
CA GLY A 49 31.87 -30.47 9.40
C GLY A 49 30.49 -30.91 9.86
N GLU A 50 30.35 -32.10 10.40
CA GLU A 50 29.05 -32.64 10.84
C GLU A 50 28.45 -31.92 12.06
N ALA A 51 29.30 -31.44 12.98
CA ALA A 51 28.84 -30.70 14.17
C ALA A 51 28.40 -29.25 13.83
N GLU A 52 28.99 -28.65 12.81
CA GLU A 52 28.65 -27.30 12.35
C GLU A 52 27.40 -27.31 11.46
N GLU A 53 27.22 -28.32 10.61
CA GLU A 53 25.98 -28.56 9.87
C GLU A 53 24.80 -28.88 10.78
N ALA A 54 24.98 -29.72 11.80
CA ALA A 54 23.96 -30.01 12.81
C ALA A 54 23.57 -28.76 13.62
N ARG A 55 24.51 -27.86 13.88
CA ARG A 55 24.26 -26.60 14.57
C ARG A 55 23.48 -25.61 13.68
N MET A 56 23.84 -25.51 12.40
CA MET A 56 23.11 -24.67 11.44
C MET A 56 21.70 -25.20 11.17
N GLN A 57 21.49 -26.51 11.11
CA GLN A 57 20.17 -27.12 11.00
C GLN A 57 19.31 -26.87 12.25
N ALA A 58 19.87 -27.02 13.45
CA ALA A 58 19.18 -26.71 14.71
C ALA A 58 18.81 -25.23 14.86
N GLU A 59 19.67 -24.29 14.39
CA GLU A 59 19.35 -22.86 14.35
C GLU A 59 18.28 -22.53 13.30
N ALA A 60 18.28 -23.19 12.14
CA ALA A 60 17.25 -23.03 11.12
C ALA A 60 15.88 -23.53 11.62
N GLU A 61 15.83 -24.72 12.22
CA GLU A 61 14.60 -25.27 12.84
C GLU A 61 14.08 -24.42 14.00
N ALA A 62 14.99 -23.86 14.82
CA ALA A 62 14.62 -22.95 15.91
C ALA A 62 14.04 -21.62 15.38
N ARG A 63 14.58 -21.09 14.28
CA ARG A 63 14.03 -19.91 13.58
C ARG A 63 12.67 -20.19 12.95
N GLU A 64 12.53 -21.32 12.31
CA GLU A 64 11.26 -21.71 11.69
C GLU A 64 10.14 -21.94 12.74
N LYS A 65 10.49 -22.56 13.87
CA LYS A 65 9.61 -22.68 15.05
C LYS A 65 9.24 -21.32 15.65
N ALA A 66 10.22 -20.43 15.81
CA ALA A 66 9.98 -19.09 16.33
C ALA A 66 9.11 -18.24 15.38
N GLU A 67 9.29 -18.37 14.07
CA GLU A 67 8.40 -17.75 13.07
C GLU A 67 7.00 -18.34 13.08
N GLN A 68 6.87 -19.67 13.22
CA GLN A 68 5.56 -20.31 13.35
C GLN A 68 4.85 -19.92 14.64
N GLU A 69 5.56 -19.88 15.77
CA GLU A 69 5.02 -19.41 17.04
C GLU A 69 4.64 -17.93 17.01
N ALA A 70 5.43 -17.08 16.33
CA ALA A 70 5.11 -15.68 16.12
C ALA A 70 3.87 -15.51 15.23
N LYS A 71 3.73 -16.31 14.14
CA LYS A 71 2.53 -16.34 13.31
C LYS A 71 1.29 -16.80 14.08
N VAL A 72 1.41 -17.87 14.88
CA VAL A 72 0.32 -18.38 15.73
C VAL A 72 -0.08 -17.35 16.80
N LYS A 73 0.88 -16.64 17.41
CA LYS A 73 0.59 -15.55 18.36
C LYS A 73 -0.03 -14.33 17.66
N GLN A 74 0.32 -14.06 16.42
CA GLN A 74 -0.26 -12.99 15.62
C GLN A 74 -1.69 -13.32 15.19
N GLU A 75 -1.99 -14.59 14.86
CA GLU A 75 -3.35 -15.10 14.57
C GLU A 75 -4.26 -15.14 15.82
N GLN A 76 -3.70 -15.23 17.03
CA GLN A 76 -4.44 -15.24 18.29
C GLN A 76 -4.58 -13.88 18.98
N ALA A 77 -4.03 -12.82 18.41
CA ALA A 77 -4.18 -11.48 18.97
C ALA A 77 -5.65 -11.02 18.80
N VAL A 78 -6.43 -11.14 19.86
CA VAL A 78 -7.80 -10.60 19.91
C VAL A 78 -7.74 -9.12 19.55
N PHE A 79 -8.43 -8.74 18.48
CA PHE A 79 -8.52 -7.34 18.07
C PHE A 79 -9.09 -6.50 19.23
N ARG A 80 -8.32 -5.50 19.66
CA ARG A 80 -8.73 -4.52 20.67
C ARG A 80 -8.93 -3.18 19.98
N PRO A 81 -10.19 -2.76 19.74
CA PRO A 81 -10.44 -1.51 19.06
C PRO A 81 -9.95 -0.33 19.90
N TYR A 82 -9.21 0.58 19.26
CA TYR A 82 -8.90 1.86 19.84
C TYR A 82 -10.18 2.70 19.91
N ASN A 83 -10.52 3.22 21.09
CA ASN A 83 -11.72 4.04 21.29
C ASN A 83 -11.49 5.44 20.72
N LEU A 84 -11.83 5.62 19.45
CA LEU A 84 -11.55 6.83 18.69
C LEU A 84 -12.62 7.89 18.86
N PHE A 85 -13.89 7.48 19.03
CA PHE A 85 -15.06 8.38 19.05
C PHE A 85 -15.80 8.41 20.40
N GLY A 86 -15.20 7.89 21.45
CA GLY A 86 -15.78 7.86 22.80
C GLY A 86 -16.78 6.71 23.00
N ARG A 87 -17.26 6.58 24.24
CA ARG A 87 -18.24 5.57 24.65
C ARG A 87 -19.64 6.14 24.75
N GLY A 88 -20.63 5.24 24.69
CA GLY A 88 -22.05 5.59 24.76
C GLY A 88 -22.64 5.93 23.40
N LEU A 89 -23.94 6.17 23.35
CA LEU A 89 -24.65 6.53 22.12
C LEU A 89 -24.91 8.05 22.11
N LYS A 90 -24.09 8.76 21.33
CA LYS A 90 -24.20 10.23 21.15
C LYS A 90 -24.21 10.53 19.66
N ILE A 91 -24.78 11.66 19.27
CA ILE A 91 -24.64 12.18 17.91
C ILE A 91 -23.23 12.76 17.77
N ALA A 92 -22.44 12.18 16.85
CA ALA A 92 -21.09 12.63 16.58
C ALA A 92 -21.03 13.64 15.43
N ALA A 93 -21.90 13.48 14.44
CA ALA A 93 -21.97 14.41 13.30
C ALA A 93 -23.38 14.41 12.69
N THR A 94 -23.68 15.47 11.92
CA THR A 94 -24.82 15.48 10.99
C THR A 94 -24.30 15.73 9.57
N ILE A 95 -24.91 15.09 8.58
CA ILE A 95 -24.60 15.26 7.16
C ILE A 95 -25.90 15.52 6.42
N ASN A 96 -26.09 16.76 5.95
CA ASN A 96 -27.34 17.22 5.33
C ASN A 96 -28.58 16.92 6.20
N GLY A 97 -28.45 17.05 7.53
CA GLY A 97 -29.50 16.75 8.50
C GLY A 97 -29.59 15.28 8.94
N GLU A 98 -28.92 14.34 8.28
CA GLU A 98 -28.86 12.94 8.71
C GLU A 98 -27.86 12.77 9.86
N MET A 99 -28.32 12.19 10.97
CA MET A 99 -27.51 12.00 12.18
C MET A 99 -26.60 10.77 12.06
N ILE A 100 -25.37 10.92 12.54
CA ILE A 100 -24.38 9.84 12.66
C ILE A 100 -23.95 9.73 14.11
N SER A 101 -24.07 8.52 14.66
CA SER A 101 -23.66 8.28 16.04
C SER A 101 -22.15 8.04 16.16
N ASN A 102 -21.60 8.28 17.35
CA ASN A 102 -20.24 7.92 17.67
C ASN A 102 -19.99 6.40 17.58
N LYS A 103 -21.00 5.57 17.87
CA LYS A 103 -20.95 4.12 17.69
C LYS A 103 -20.76 3.78 16.21
N ASP A 104 -21.53 4.40 15.32
CA ASP A 104 -21.44 4.20 13.89
C ASP A 104 -20.04 4.59 13.34
N LEU A 105 -19.50 5.73 13.79
CA LEU A 105 -18.13 6.13 13.43
C LEU A 105 -17.08 5.18 14.02
N GLN A 106 -17.27 4.65 15.23
CA GLN A 106 -16.35 3.68 15.82
C GLN A 106 -16.33 2.36 15.05
N GLU A 107 -17.48 1.84 14.65
CA GLU A 107 -17.56 0.64 13.81
C GLU A 107 -16.90 0.87 12.44
N ARG A 108 -17.04 2.05 11.85
CA ARG A 108 -16.32 2.43 10.62
C ARG A 108 -14.82 2.58 10.82
N ALA A 109 -14.36 3.04 11.98
CA ALA A 109 -12.93 3.06 12.31
C ALA A 109 -12.38 1.65 12.44
N ASN A 110 -13.12 0.74 13.05
CA ASN A 110 -12.77 -0.66 13.16
C ASN A 110 -12.72 -1.33 11.76
N LEU A 111 -13.71 -1.04 10.91
CA LEU A 111 -13.73 -1.51 9.51
C LEU A 111 -12.56 -0.92 8.71
N PHE A 112 -12.20 0.32 8.94
CA PHE A 112 -11.03 0.95 8.32
C PHE A 112 -9.74 0.25 8.76
N ALA A 113 -9.58 -0.04 10.06
CA ALA A 113 -8.44 -0.80 10.56
C ALA A 113 -8.37 -2.21 9.95
N LEU A 114 -9.51 -2.93 9.87
CA LEU A 114 -9.61 -4.24 9.23
C LEU A 114 -9.18 -4.21 7.77
N THR A 115 -9.66 -3.24 7.00
CA THR A 115 -9.44 -3.20 5.54
C THR A 115 -8.08 -2.63 5.14
N THR A 116 -7.46 -1.81 5.99
CA THR A 116 -6.15 -1.19 5.71
C THR A 116 -4.99 -1.85 6.45
N GLY A 117 -5.27 -2.68 7.46
CA GLY A 117 -4.25 -3.24 8.35
C GLY A 117 -3.62 -2.21 9.30
N ILE A 118 -4.14 -0.97 9.35
CA ILE A 118 -3.58 0.09 10.20
C ILE A 118 -3.94 -0.17 11.66
N ASN A 119 -2.94 -0.25 12.52
CA ASN A 119 -3.15 -0.24 13.97
C ASN A 119 -3.37 1.20 14.44
N ILE A 120 -4.58 1.47 14.98
CA ILE A 120 -4.94 2.81 15.46
C ILE A 120 -4.32 3.03 16.84
N ASN A 121 -3.63 4.14 17.02
CA ASN A 121 -2.93 4.52 18.24
C ASN A 121 -2.89 6.06 18.42
N ASP A 122 -2.30 6.54 19.52
CA ASP A 122 -2.22 7.97 19.82
C ASP A 122 -1.50 8.81 18.75
N LYS A 123 -0.56 8.23 18.00
CA LYS A 123 0.20 8.95 16.97
C LYS A 123 -0.62 9.20 15.71
N ASN A 124 -1.55 8.29 15.37
CA ASN A 124 -2.32 8.36 14.14
C ASN A 124 -3.83 8.59 14.33
N LYS A 125 -4.33 8.62 15.58
CA LYS A 125 -5.76 8.76 15.90
C LYS A 125 -6.45 9.93 15.20
N LYS A 126 -5.81 11.10 15.14
CA LYS A 126 -6.38 12.28 14.47
C LYS A 126 -6.55 12.05 12.99
N MET A 127 -5.50 11.58 12.32
CA MET A 127 -5.52 11.25 10.88
C MET A 127 -6.60 10.22 10.55
N VAL A 128 -6.69 9.16 11.35
CA VAL A 128 -7.70 8.11 11.14
C VAL A 128 -9.11 8.64 11.40
N SER A 129 -9.32 9.42 12.46
CA SER A 129 -10.61 10.05 12.75
C SER A 129 -11.11 10.93 11.60
N ASP A 130 -10.24 11.81 11.10
CA ASP A 130 -10.58 12.69 9.98
C ASP A 130 -10.88 11.88 8.70
N LYS A 131 -10.12 10.81 8.45
CA LYS A 131 -10.33 9.93 7.29
C LYS A 131 -11.62 9.12 7.38
N VAL A 132 -11.92 8.56 8.56
CA VAL A 132 -13.17 7.81 8.81
C VAL A 132 -14.37 8.72 8.63
N LEU A 133 -14.33 9.93 9.20
CA LEU A 133 -15.41 10.90 9.04
C LEU A 133 -15.58 11.27 7.56
N GLN A 134 -14.49 11.58 6.84
CA GLN A 134 -14.54 11.89 5.41
C GLN A 134 -15.17 10.76 4.60
N ASN A 135 -14.76 9.50 4.84
CA ASN A 135 -15.32 8.34 4.17
C ASN A 135 -16.82 8.18 4.46
N THR A 136 -17.23 8.47 5.71
CA THR A 136 -18.64 8.41 6.12
C THR A 136 -19.47 9.51 5.43
N VAL A 137 -18.92 10.72 5.34
CA VAL A 137 -19.53 11.82 4.59
C VAL A 137 -19.74 11.42 3.13
N ASP A 138 -18.71 10.88 2.49
CA ASP A 138 -18.78 10.45 1.09
C ASP A 138 -19.82 9.34 0.88
N GLU A 139 -19.88 8.37 1.79
CA GLU A 139 -20.86 7.29 1.75
C GLU A 139 -22.30 7.84 1.83
N LYS A 140 -22.58 8.73 2.78
CA LYS A 140 -23.90 9.34 2.95
C LYS A 140 -24.29 10.18 1.74
N ILE A 141 -23.38 11.01 1.24
CA ILE A 141 -23.60 11.84 0.04
C ILE A 141 -23.90 10.99 -1.18
N LYS A 142 -23.18 9.87 -1.37
CA LYS A 142 -23.42 8.94 -2.47
C LYS A 142 -24.83 8.35 -2.42
N ILE A 143 -25.28 7.96 -1.22
CA ILE A 143 -26.63 7.41 -1.04
C ILE A 143 -27.68 8.48 -1.32
N GLN A 144 -27.57 9.65 -0.67
CA GLN A 144 -28.51 10.77 -0.82
C GLN A 144 -28.61 11.24 -2.27
N GLU A 145 -27.48 11.36 -2.97
CA GLU A 145 -27.48 11.79 -4.37
C GLU A 145 -28.10 10.74 -5.29
N ALA A 146 -27.82 9.45 -5.05
CA ALA A 146 -28.45 8.38 -5.83
C ALA A 146 -29.97 8.33 -5.62
N GLU A 147 -30.45 8.47 -4.40
CA GLU A 147 -31.87 8.54 -4.05
C GLU A 147 -32.53 9.74 -4.74
N LYS A 148 -31.89 10.93 -4.69
CA LYS A 148 -32.35 12.14 -5.38
C LYS A 148 -32.48 11.95 -6.89
N GLN A 149 -31.63 11.12 -7.50
CA GLN A 149 -31.64 10.81 -8.92
C GLN A 149 -32.54 9.59 -9.25
N GLY A 150 -33.28 9.03 -8.29
CA GLY A 150 -34.13 7.86 -8.47
C GLY A 150 -33.37 6.57 -8.78
N ILE A 151 -32.10 6.49 -8.37
CA ILE A 151 -31.26 5.31 -8.58
C ILE A 151 -31.39 4.38 -7.37
N HIS A 152 -31.71 3.12 -7.65
CA HIS A 152 -31.95 2.11 -6.63
C HIS A 152 -31.05 0.89 -6.83
N VAL A 153 -30.78 0.21 -5.72
CA VAL A 153 -30.07 -1.06 -5.65
C VAL A 153 -30.92 -2.04 -4.87
N SER A 154 -31.16 -3.21 -5.44
CA SER A 154 -31.93 -4.27 -4.81
C SER A 154 -31.10 -5.04 -3.75
N ASP A 155 -31.78 -5.66 -2.80
CA ASP A 155 -31.15 -6.57 -1.81
C ASP A 155 -30.38 -7.71 -2.46
N LYS A 156 -30.84 -8.18 -3.63
CA LYS A 156 -30.16 -9.21 -4.41
C LYS A 156 -28.79 -8.73 -4.87
N GLU A 157 -28.69 -7.53 -5.42
CA GLU A 157 -27.42 -6.94 -5.89
C GLU A 157 -26.46 -6.72 -4.72
N ILE A 158 -26.97 -6.26 -3.57
CA ILE A 158 -26.14 -6.08 -2.36
C ILE A 158 -25.60 -7.44 -1.88
N LYS A 159 -26.43 -8.48 -1.83
CA LYS A 159 -26.02 -9.84 -1.45
C LYS A 159 -25.01 -10.43 -2.44
N GLU A 160 -25.20 -10.20 -3.75
CA GLU A 160 -24.24 -10.63 -4.78
C GLU A 160 -22.89 -9.90 -4.62
N ALA A 161 -22.89 -8.59 -4.41
CA ALA A 161 -21.68 -7.83 -4.17
C ALA A 161 -20.94 -8.31 -2.91
N TYR A 162 -21.66 -8.64 -1.84
CA TYR A 162 -21.08 -9.22 -0.63
C TYR A 162 -20.40 -10.57 -0.91
N ARG A 163 -21.07 -11.48 -1.64
CA ARG A 163 -20.47 -12.77 -2.04
C ARG A 163 -19.25 -12.60 -2.93
N ASN A 164 -19.32 -11.67 -3.87
CA ASN A 164 -18.20 -11.37 -4.75
C ASN A 164 -17.01 -10.82 -3.96
N PHE A 165 -17.27 -10.00 -2.93
CA PHE A 165 -16.25 -9.53 -2.00
C PHE A 165 -15.58 -10.70 -1.28
N GLU A 166 -16.35 -11.62 -0.67
CA GLU A 166 -15.81 -12.82 -0.02
C GLU A 166 -14.92 -13.62 -0.99
N LYS A 167 -15.44 -13.91 -2.18
CA LYS A 167 -14.71 -14.66 -3.22
C LYS A 167 -13.41 -14.00 -3.65
N SER A 168 -13.44 -12.68 -3.89
CA SER A 168 -12.27 -11.94 -4.36
C SER A 168 -11.17 -11.82 -3.31
N ASN A 169 -11.53 -11.91 -2.02
CA ASN A 169 -10.60 -11.88 -0.91
C ASN A 169 -10.23 -13.27 -0.36
N GLY A 170 -10.63 -14.35 -1.05
CA GLY A 170 -10.33 -15.72 -0.62
C GLY A 170 -11.03 -16.14 0.68
N VAL A 171 -12.08 -15.42 1.09
CA VAL A 171 -12.85 -15.72 2.29
C VAL A 171 -13.96 -16.72 1.94
N PRO A 172 -14.07 -17.86 2.65
CA PRO A 172 -15.16 -18.81 2.42
C PRO A 172 -16.53 -18.16 2.61
N ALA A 173 -17.49 -18.56 1.78
CA ALA A 173 -18.85 -17.98 1.78
C ALA A 173 -19.48 -17.94 3.19
N GLY A 174 -19.95 -16.77 3.60
CA GLY A 174 -20.58 -16.53 4.91
C GLY A 174 -19.60 -16.41 6.09
N LYS A 175 -18.30 -16.58 5.88
CA LYS A 175 -17.32 -16.49 6.99
C LYS A 175 -16.88 -15.07 7.29
N PHE A 176 -17.03 -14.13 6.36
CA PHE A 176 -16.65 -12.74 6.59
C PHE A 176 -17.48 -12.09 7.71
N ALA A 177 -18.71 -12.55 7.93
CA ALA A 177 -19.52 -12.10 9.07
C ALA A 177 -18.85 -12.36 10.44
N ASN A 178 -18.10 -13.46 10.58
CA ASN A 178 -17.32 -13.74 11.79
C ASN A 178 -16.15 -12.76 11.94
N VAL A 179 -15.45 -12.47 10.85
CA VAL A 179 -14.35 -11.48 10.84
C VAL A 179 -14.88 -10.10 11.24
N LEU A 180 -16.00 -9.66 10.69
CA LEU A 180 -16.63 -8.38 11.10
C LEU A 180 -16.94 -8.37 12.60
N LYS A 181 -17.49 -9.48 13.14
CA LYS A 181 -17.79 -9.60 14.57
C LYS A 181 -16.54 -9.53 15.45
N GLU A 182 -15.45 -10.17 15.05
CA GLU A 182 -14.16 -10.10 15.75
C GLU A 182 -13.62 -8.67 15.81
N TYR A 183 -13.81 -7.90 14.74
CA TYR A 183 -13.44 -6.49 14.68
C TYR A 183 -14.50 -5.54 15.24
N GLN A 184 -15.55 -6.07 15.88
CA GLN A 184 -16.66 -5.28 16.45
C GLN A 184 -17.31 -4.33 15.40
N VAL A 185 -17.52 -4.85 14.20
CA VAL A 185 -18.21 -4.18 13.10
C VAL A 185 -19.54 -4.87 12.88
N SER A 186 -20.63 -4.13 12.89
CA SER A 186 -21.95 -4.67 12.53
C SER A 186 -21.98 -4.98 11.02
N ARG A 187 -22.72 -6.02 10.67
CA ARG A 187 -22.95 -6.36 9.27
C ARG A 187 -23.59 -5.19 8.52
N ASP A 188 -24.47 -4.43 9.18
CA ASP A 188 -25.22 -3.33 8.58
C ASP A 188 -24.29 -2.19 8.14
N VAL A 189 -23.25 -1.85 8.91
CA VAL A 189 -22.23 -0.87 8.51
C VAL A 189 -21.54 -1.29 7.23
N PHE A 190 -21.14 -2.56 7.14
CA PHE A 190 -20.49 -3.07 5.93
C PHE A 190 -21.42 -3.14 4.73
N MET A 191 -22.67 -3.61 4.94
CA MET A 191 -23.70 -3.67 3.87
C MET A 191 -24.06 -2.26 3.38
N THR A 192 -24.11 -1.26 4.25
CA THR A 192 -24.35 0.14 3.89
C THR A 192 -23.22 0.68 3.01
N GLN A 193 -21.96 0.35 3.29
CA GLN A 193 -20.83 0.71 2.45
C GLN A 193 -20.94 0.05 1.07
N ILE A 194 -21.30 -1.23 0.98
CA ILE A 194 -21.56 -1.92 -0.29
C ILE A 194 -22.68 -1.23 -1.05
N LYS A 195 -23.81 -0.94 -0.39
CA LYS A 195 -24.96 -0.23 -1.00
C LYS A 195 -24.51 1.12 -1.58
N ALA A 196 -23.78 1.91 -0.82
CA ALA A 196 -23.28 3.22 -1.26
C ALA A 196 -22.39 3.12 -2.50
N ASN A 197 -21.51 2.12 -2.56
CA ASN A 197 -20.65 1.89 -3.72
C ASN A 197 -21.44 1.43 -4.95
N LEU A 198 -22.39 0.52 -4.78
CA LEU A 198 -23.25 0.08 -5.88
C LEU A 198 -24.11 1.22 -6.43
N LEU A 199 -24.71 2.03 -5.55
CA LEU A 199 -25.48 3.21 -5.93
C LEU A 199 -24.60 4.20 -6.69
N TRP A 200 -23.40 4.46 -6.19
CA TRP A 200 -22.45 5.36 -6.85
C TRP A 200 -22.04 4.86 -8.23
N ASN A 201 -21.72 3.59 -8.36
CA ASN A 201 -21.35 2.99 -9.65
C ASN A 201 -22.49 3.11 -10.67
N LYS A 202 -23.73 2.85 -10.25
CA LYS A 202 -24.90 3.03 -11.12
C LYS A 202 -25.09 4.50 -11.51
N LEU A 203 -24.93 5.42 -10.55
CA LEU A 203 -25.05 6.86 -10.79
C LEU A 203 -23.98 7.35 -11.76
N VAL A 204 -22.74 6.96 -11.59
CA VAL A 204 -21.62 7.28 -12.48
C VAL A 204 -21.88 6.70 -13.87
N ALA A 205 -22.26 5.43 -13.98
CA ALA A 205 -22.55 4.79 -15.25
C ALA A 205 -23.71 5.49 -16.01
N ASN A 206 -24.76 5.86 -15.30
CA ASN A 206 -25.94 6.51 -15.88
C ASN A 206 -25.63 7.95 -16.31
N ARG A 207 -24.90 8.72 -15.50
CA ARG A 207 -24.66 10.14 -15.71
C ARG A 207 -23.45 10.42 -16.62
N MET A 208 -22.40 9.62 -16.51
CA MET A 208 -21.09 9.89 -17.10
C MET A 208 -20.69 8.91 -18.20
N GLY A 209 -21.35 7.73 -18.25
CA GLY A 209 -21.01 6.70 -19.22
C GLY A 209 -21.17 7.12 -20.68
N ARG A 210 -22.05 8.10 -20.95
CA ARG A 210 -22.24 8.70 -22.29
C ARG A 210 -21.39 9.96 -22.55
N GLY A 211 -20.76 10.53 -21.50
CA GLY A 211 -20.00 11.78 -21.60
C GLY A 211 -18.49 11.58 -21.72
N ALA A 212 -18.02 10.34 -21.63
CA ALA A 212 -16.60 10.01 -21.73
C ALA A 212 -16.23 9.59 -23.16
N ASP A 213 -16.71 10.31 -24.18
CA ASP A 213 -16.33 10.04 -25.56
C ASP A 213 -14.82 10.15 -25.73
N VAL A 214 -14.25 9.14 -26.40
CA VAL A 214 -12.82 9.03 -26.67
C VAL A 214 -12.60 9.23 -28.16
N SER A 215 -11.92 10.30 -28.51
CA SER A 215 -11.59 10.59 -29.90
C SER A 215 -10.47 9.66 -30.41
N GLU A 216 -10.43 9.45 -31.73
CA GLU A 216 -9.38 8.68 -32.40
C GLU A 216 -7.99 9.27 -32.14
N ARG A 217 -7.89 10.59 -32.00
CA ARG A 217 -6.64 11.27 -31.67
C ARG A 217 -6.14 10.87 -30.27
N GLU A 218 -7.02 10.84 -29.26
CA GLU A 218 -6.66 10.45 -27.90
C GLU A 218 -6.18 8.99 -27.86
N VAL A 219 -6.83 8.10 -28.62
CA VAL A 219 -6.41 6.70 -28.74
C VAL A 219 -5.01 6.61 -29.33
N LYS A 220 -4.75 7.32 -30.43
CA LYS A 220 -3.43 7.33 -31.07
C LYS A 220 -2.34 7.91 -30.19
N ASP A 221 -2.63 9.02 -29.50
CA ASP A 221 -1.67 9.66 -28.59
C ASP A 221 -1.34 8.75 -27.41
N GLU A 222 -2.35 8.13 -26.80
CA GLU A 222 -2.17 7.20 -25.68
C GLU A 222 -1.45 5.92 -26.14
N TYR A 223 -1.81 5.39 -27.30
CA TYR A 223 -1.15 4.23 -27.91
C TYR A 223 0.36 4.50 -28.13
N ALA A 224 0.67 5.68 -28.70
CA ALA A 224 2.07 6.09 -28.88
C ALA A 224 2.81 6.24 -27.53
N ARG A 225 2.13 6.75 -26.50
CA ARG A 225 2.66 6.87 -25.14
C ARG A 225 2.96 5.50 -24.53
N ILE A 226 1.99 4.57 -24.60
CA ILE A 226 2.16 3.19 -24.11
C ILE A 226 3.32 2.51 -24.85
N LYS A 227 3.37 2.62 -26.19
CA LYS A 227 4.45 2.07 -27.01
C LYS A 227 5.81 2.61 -26.59
N LYS A 228 5.92 3.91 -26.37
CA LYS A 228 7.16 4.55 -25.88
C LYS A 228 7.53 4.03 -24.49
N ASP A 229 6.56 3.95 -23.58
CA ASP A 229 6.77 3.47 -22.21
C ASP A 229 7.21 2.01 -22.16
N MET A 230 6.58 1.15 -22.97
CA MET A 230 6.95 -0.27 -23.10
C MET A 230 8.33 -0.48 -23.72
N ASN A 231 8.78 0.42 -24.60
CA ASN A 231 10.10 0.35 -25.24
C ASN A 231 11.19 1.09 -24.43
N THR A 232 10.84 1.70 -23.29
CA THR A 232 11.79 2.39 -22.43
C THR A 232 12.29 1.43 -21.35
N PRO A 233 13.61 1.22 -21.20
CA PRO A 233 14.15 0.48 -20.07
C PRO A 233 13.76 1.12 -18.75
N LYS A 234 13.40 0.29 -17.76
CA LYS A 234 13.03 0.74 -16.43
C LYS A 234 13.84 -0.01 -15.37
N TYR A 235 14.11 0.66 -14.29
CA TYR A 235 14.95 0.20 -13.20
C TYR A 235 14.15 0.27 -11.90
N MET A 236 13.96 -0.85 -11.23
CA MET A 236 13.43 -0.85 -9.88
C MET A 236 14.60 -0.63 -8.94
N VAL A 237 14.59 0.51 -8.26
CA VAL A 237 15.73 0.94 -7.44
C VAL A 237 15.30 1.35 -6.04
N SER A 238 16.20 1.12 -5.11
CA SER A 238 16.16 1.67 -3.76
C SER A 238 17.31 2.64 -3.58
N GLU A 239 17.15 3.69 -2.76
CA GLU A 239 18.16 4.71 -2.52
C GLU A 239 18.46 4.94 -1.05
N ILE A 240 19.69 5.33 -0.76
CA ILE A 240 20.09 5.96 0.50
C ILE A 240 20.65 7.34 0.17
N VAL A 241 20.14 8.37 0.83
CA VAL A 241 20.61 9.76 0.66
C VAL A 241 21.18 10.26 1.98
N ILE A 242 22.43 10.72 1.94
CA ILE A 242 23.16 11.24 3.11
C ILE A 242 23.69 12.62 2.76
N LYS A 243 23.48 13.61 3.63
CA LYS A 243 24.08 14.94 3.43
C LYS A 243 25.58 14.88 3.45
N ARG A 244 26.25 15.65 2.59
CA ARG A 244 27.72 15.65 2.51
C ARG A 244 28.42 15.96 3.82
N LYS A 245 27.83 16.83 4.64
CA LYS A 245 28.36 17.16 5.97
C LYS A 245 28.38 15.96 6.94
N ASP A 246 27.51 14.97 6.70
CA ASP A 246 27.34 13.78 7.52
C ASP A 246 27.97 12.54 6.84
N GLY A 247 28.74 12.74 5.75
CA GLY A 247 29.29 11.69 4.90
C GLY A 247 30.72 11.27 5.22
N GLU A 248 31.24 11.54 6.43
CA GLU A 248 32.61 11.19 6.82
C GLU A 248 32.90 9.70 6.65
N HIS A 249 31.95 8.84 6.99
CA HIS A 249 32.06 7.37 6.88
C HIS A 249 31.28 6.76 5.69
N ILE A 250 31.01 7.54 4.66
CA ILE A 250 30.21 7.10 3.51
C ILE A 250 30.80 5.88 2.79
N GLY A 251 32.15 5.81 2.72
CA GLY A 251 32.87 4.68 2.13
C GLY A 251 32.65 3.38 2.89
N GLU A 252 32.74 3.44 4.22
CA GLU A 252 32.49 2.28 5.10
C GLU A 252 31.03 1.78 4.95
N LEU A 253 30.09 2.72 4.90
CA LEU A 253 28.68 2.38 4.67
C LEU A 253 28.48 1.67 3.33
N VAL A 254 29.12 2.13 2.27
CA VAL A 254 29.05 1.46 0.95
C VAL A 254 29.61 0.05 1.02
N GLU A 255 30.75 -0.16 1.67
CA GLU A 255 31.35 -1.48 1.82
C GLU A 255 30.41 -2.46 2.58
N ILE A 256 29.76 -1.97 3.63
CA ILE A 256 28.79 -2.75 4.40
C ILE A 256 27.59 -3.10 3.48
N LEU A 257 27.03 -2.13 2.80
CA LEU A 257 25.86 -2.31 1.91
C LEU A 257 26.13 -3.27 0.74
N GLN A 258 27.38 -3.37 0.28
CA GLN A 258 27.78 -4.32 -0.78
C GLN A 258 27.86 -5.76 -0.29
N LYS A 259 28.00 -5.97 1.02
CA LYS A 259 28.13 -7.29 1.65
C LYS A 259 26.85 -7.74 2.37
N ASP A 260 26.04 -6.79 2.83
CA ASP A 260 24.82 -7.05 3.60
C ASP A 260 23.56 -6.84 2.73
N PRO A 261 22.72 -7.88 2.53
CA PRO A 261 21.52 -7.77 1.69
C PRO A 261 20.42 -6.87 2.27
N ARG A 262 20.53 -6.45 3.53
CA ARG A 262 19.47 -5.72 4.25
C ARG A 262 19.48 -4.21 3.98
N PHE A 263 19.64 -3.82 2.72
CA PHE A 263 19.68 -2.42 2.29
C PHE A 263 18.54 -1.57 2.86
N GLU A 264 17.34 -2.15 2.96
CA GLU A 264 16.15 -1.46 3.43
C GLU A 264 16.25 -1.00 4.90
N LEU A 265 16.94 -1.79 5.76
CA LEU A 265 17.18 -1.43 7.16
C LEU A 265 18.13 -0.23 7.27
N TYR A 266 19.20 -0.25 6.48
CA TYR A 266 20.15 0.87 6.42
C TYR A 266 19.51 2.13 5.85
N ALA A 267 18.65 1.99 4.84
CA ALA A 267 17.90 3.11 4.29
C ALA A 267 16.97 3.73 5.36
N ALA A 268 16.23 2.92 6.10
CA ALA A 268 15.35 3.41 7.16
C ALA A 268 16.13 4.10 8.30
N GLN A 269 17.35 3.67 8.57
CA GLN A 269 18.17 4.18 9.68
C GLN A 269 19.00 5.40 9.31
N PHE A 270 19.60 5.43 8.11
CA PHE A 270 20.60 6.42 7.74
C PHE A 270 20.15 7.37 6.64
N SER A 271 19.17 6.99 5.81
CA SER A 271 18.75 7.83 4.71
C SER A 271 17.94 9.03 5.17
N GLN A 272 18.22 10.17 4.57
CA GLN A 272 17.49 11.43 4.78
C GLN A 272 16.47 11.69 3.65
N SER A 273 16.29 10.73 2.76
CA SER A 273 15.27 10.78 1.72
C SER A 273 13.86 10.59 2.26
N ALA A 274 12.88 11.12 1.56
CA ALA A 274 11.46 10.85 1.84
C ALA A 274 11.09 9.35 1.68
N SER A 275 11.89 8.58 0.94
CA SER A 275 11.74 7.13 0.76
C SER A 275 12.27 6.30 1.94
N ALA A 276 13.03 6.90 2.88
CA ALA A 276 13.66 6.21 4.02
C ALA A 276 12.69 5.35 4.83
N PRO A 277 11.49 5.83 5.25
CA PRO A 277 10.53 5.01 6.00
C PRO A 277 10.03 3.77 5.25
N SER A 278 10.15 3.77 3.91
CA SER A 278 9.80 2.66 3.04
C SER A 278 11.02 1.82 2.61
N GLY A 279 12.12 1.89 3.39
CA GLY A 279 13.36 1.18 3.08
C GLY A 279 14.11 1.73 1.87
N GLY A 280 13.92 3.01 1.55
CA GLY A 280 14.57 3.67 0.43
C GLY A 280 13.97 3.37 -0.95
N LYS A 281 12.84 2.65 -1.04
CA LYS A 281 12.25 2.21 -2.30
C LYS A 281 11.72 3.39 -3.13
N LEU A 282 12.30 3.60 -4.32
CA LEU A 282 11.78 4.53 -5.33
C LEU A 282 10.77 3.88 -6.28
N GLY A 283 10.78 2.55 -6.37
CA GLY A 283 10.00 1.81 -7.34
C GLY A 283 10.63 1.83 -8.75
N TRP A 284 9.78 1.73 -9.79
CA TRP A 284 10.23 1.74 -11.18
C TRP A 284 10.57 3.15 -11.67
N VAL A 285 11.82 3.35 -12.04
CA VAL A 285 12.36 4.58 -12.62
C VAL A 285 12.69 4.33 -14.08
N ALA A 286 12.16 5.14 -15.00
CA ALA A 286 12.47 5.03 -16.42
C ALA A 286 13.87 5.59 -16.72
N ALA A 287 14.52 5.06 -17.75
CA ALA A 287 15.78 5.58 -18.25
C ALA A 287 15.64 7.08 -18.58
N GLY A 288 16.51 7.91 -18.02
CA GLY A 288 16.51 9.39 -18.17
C GLY A 288 15.55 10.13 -17.24
N GLN A 289 14.89 9.47 -16.32
CA GLN A 289 13.99 10.11 -15.33
C GLN A 289 14.76 10.77 -14.18
N LEU A 290 15.90 10.21 -13.81
CA LEU A 290 16.79 10.81 -12.80
C LEU A 290 17.69 11.87 -13.42
N ALA A 291 18.28 12.72 -12.56
CA ALA A 291 19.33 13.64 -13.00
C ALA A 291 20.48 12.86 -13.67
N ALA A 292 21.05 13.39 -14.74
CA ALA A 292 22.00 12.70 -15.60
C ALA A 292 23.15 11.96 -14.87
N PRO A 293 23.82 12.52 -13.82
CA PRO A 293 24.84 11.79 -13.08
C PRO A 293 24.31 10.58 -12.34
N LEU A 294 23.11 10.67 -11.76
CA LEU A 294 22.45 9.59 -11.01
C LEU A 294 21.92 8.52 -11.97
N ASP A 295 21.29 8.95 -13.08
CA ASP A 295 20.78 8.05 -14.13
C ASP A 295 21.88 7.18 -14.72
N LYS A 296 23.06 7.78 -15.01
CA LYS A 296 24.23 7.05 -15.51
C LYS A 296 24.66 5.93 -14.57
N VAL A 297 24.67 6.20 -13.27
CA VAL A 297 25.04 5.17 -12.26
C VAL A 297 23.98 4.08 -12.18
N VAL A 298 22.71 4.45 -12.05
CA VAL A 298 21.60 3.46 -11.98
C VAL A 298 21.64 2.55 -13.21
N ARG A 299 21.82 3.07 -14.40
CA ARG A 299 21.87 2.28 -15.65
C ARG A 299 23.10 1.37 -15.78
N SER A 300 24.15 1.61 -15.02
CA SER A 300 25.36 0.76 -15.00
C SER A 300 25.27 -0.41 -14.03
N LEU A 301 24.31 -0.40 -13.10
CA LEU A 301 24.15 -1.44 -12.09
C LEU A 301 23.49 -2.70 -12.66
N LYS A 302 23.90 -3.85 -12.13
CA LYS A 302 23.24 -5.15 -12.34
C LYS A 302 22.22 -5.38 -11.23
N GLU A 303 21.24 -6.27 -11.48
CA GLU A 303 20.28 -6.68 -10.46
C GLU A 303 20.99 -7.20 -9.20
N GLY A 304 20.55 -6.75 -8.03
CA GLY A 304 21.17 -7.01 -6.73
C GLY A 304 22.39 -6.14 -6.38
N GLN A 305 22.93 -5.39 -7.33
CA GLN A 305 24.14 -4.59 -7.12
C GLN A 305 23.84 -3.28 -6.39
N VAL A 306 24.75 -2.91 -5.47
CA VAL A 306 24.78 -1.62 -4.78
C VAL A 306 25.85 -0.74 -5.42
N SER A 307 25.53 0.53 -5.67
CA SER A 307 26.45 1.52 -6.25
C SER A 307 27.51 1.98 -5.25
N GLN A 308 28.54 2.63 -5.76
CA GLN A 308 29.34 3.56 -4.97
C GLN A 308 28.51 4.79 -4.58
N ALA A 309 28.97 5.54 -3.59
CA ALA A 309 28.37 6.81 -3.21
C ALA A 309 28.56 7.85 -4.34
N VAL A 310 27.46 8.37 -4.85
CA VAL A 310 27.45 9.35 -5.95
C VAL A 310 27.21 10.74 -5.38
N PRO A 311 28.18 11.65 -5.46
CA PRO A 311 27.95 13.02 -5.03
C PRO A 311 27.06 13.75 -6.03
N TYR A 312 25.93 14.27 -5.56
CA TYR A 312 25.06 15.12 -6.36
C TYR A 312 24.45 16.23 -5.50
N ARG A 313 24.64 17.49 -5.92
CA ARG A 313 24.28 18.69 -5.14
C ARG A 313 24.92 18.68 -3.74
N ALA A 314 24.09 18.77 -2.69
CA ALA A 314 24.52 18.80 -1.28
C ALA A 314 24.57 17.41 -0.63
N ASP A 315 24.31 16.35 -1.38
CA ASP A 315 24.09 15.01 -0.85
C ASP A 315 24.96 13.97 -1.55
N TYR A 316 25.10 12.80 -0.90
CA TYR A 316 25.55 11.55 -1.48
C TYR A 316 24.37 10.63 -1.70
N TYR A 317 24.34 9.98 -2.86
CA TYR A 317 23.34 8.98 -3.23
C TYR A 317 23.99 7.61 -3.37
N ILE A 318 23.40 6.60 -2.75
CA ILE A 318 23.77 5.20 -2.93
C ILE A 318 22.52 4.47 -3.43
N PHE A 319 22.65 3.74 -4.54
CA PHE A 319 21.54 3.02 -5.15
C PHE A 319 21.74 1.51 -5.03
N LYS A 320 20.65 0.79 -4.80
CA LYS A 320 20.56 -0.66 -4.99
C LYS A 320 19.65 -0.94 -6.18
N MET A 321 20.11 -1.74 -7.10
CA MET A 321 19.31 -2.23 -8.22
C MET A 321 18.52 -3.45 -7.79
N ASP A 322 17.19 -3.34 -7.70
CA ASP A 322 16.35 -4.46 -7.32
C ASP A 322 15.95 -5.30 -8.53
N LYS A 323 15.49 -4.66 -9.64
CA LYS A 323 15.13 -5.33 -10.91
C LYS A 323 15.36 -4.42 -12.11
N ILE A 324 15.58 -5.03 -13.27
CA ILE A 324 15.74 -4.34 -14.55
C ILE A 324 14.67 -4.84 -15.51
N TYR A 325 13.82 -3.93 -15.99
CA TYR A 325 12.97 -4.19 -17.15
C TYR A 325 13.72 -3.83 -18.42
N ASN A 326 13.96 -4.85 -19.26
CA ASN A 326 14.57 -4.68 -20.56
C ASN A 326 13.51 -4.97 -21.64
N PRO A 327 13.08 -3.99 -22.43
CA PRO A 327 12.01 -4.16 -23.42
C PRO A 327 12.32 -5.20 -24.51
N VAL A 328 13.59 -5.52 -24.75
CA VAL A 328 13.98 -6.55 -25.72
C VAL A 328 13.84 -7.94 -25.12
N ARG A 329 14.24 -8.12 -23.86
CA ARG A 329 14.16 -9.39 -23.11
C ARG A 329 12.74 -9.66 -22.59
N ASP A 330 12.15 -8.65 -21.98
CA ASP A 330 10.91 -8.74 -21.20
C ASP A 330 9.71 -8.28 -22.05
N LYS A 331 9.56 -8.84 -23.26
CA LYS A 331 8.52 -8.44 -24.21
C LYS A 331 7.12 -8.52 -23.59
N GLN A 332 6.43 -7.41 -23.55
CA GLN A 332 5.02 -7.33 -23.18
C GLN A 332 4.16 -7.26 -24.44
N LYS A 333 2.96 -7.86 -24.36
CA LYS A 333 1.98 -7.71 -25.46
C LYS A 333 1.43 -6.28 -25.45
N MET A 334 1.53 -5.61 -26.59
CA MET A 334 0.92 -4.30 -26.78
C MET A 334 -0.60 -4.44 -26.68
N PRO A 335 -1.31 -3.58 -25.92
CA PRO A 335 -2.76 -3.57 -25.92
C PRO A 335 -3.28 -3.22 -27.32
N ASP A 336 -4.47 -3.72 -27.67
CA ASP A 336 -5.14 -3.29 -28.91
C ASP A 336 -5.83 -1.90 -28.72
N GLU A 337 -6.30 -1.33 -29.83
CA GLU A 337 -6.91 0.01 -29.81
C GLU A 337 -8.19 0.07 -28.97
N ASP A 338 -8.97 -1.01 -28.90
CA ASP A 338 -10.18 -1.08 -28.10
C ASP A 338 -9.86 -1.15 -26.60
N GLU A 339 -8.80 -1.87 -26.22
CA GLU A 339 -8.29 -1.88 -24.85
C GLU A 339 -7.81 -0.48 -24.44
N VAL A 340 -7.08 0.22 -25.31
CA VAL A 340 -6.62 1.60 -25.05
C VAL A 340 -7.81 2.56 -24.97
N ARG A 341 -8.79 2.44 -25.86
CA ARG A 341 -10.02 3.24 -25.82
C ARG A 341 -10.76 3.05 -24.51
N THR A 342 -10.95 1.81 -24.10
CA THR A 342 -11.60 1.46 -22.83
C THR A 342 -10.84 2.02 -21.63
N PHE A 343 -9.51 1.96 -21.65
CA PHE A 343 -8.67 2.54 -20.62
C PHE A 343 -8.86 4.06 -20.50
N ILE A 344 -8.85 4.78 -21.63
CA ILE A 344 -9.06 6.23 -21.65
C ILE A 344 -10.47 6.57 -21.15
N GLN A 345 -11.48 5.83 -21.61
CA GLN A 345 -12.88 6.04 -21.21
C GLN A 345 -13.06 5.85 -19.70
N ASN A 346 -12.49 4.79 -19.14
CA ASN A 346 -12.53 4.55 -17.69
C ASN A 346 -11.85 5.69 -16.93
N ARG A 347 -10.66 6.12 -17.34
CA ARG A 347 -9.93 7.24 -16.72
C ARG A 347 -10.75 8.53 -16.74
N LYS A 348 -11.34 8.89 -17.89
CA LYS A 348 -12.21 10.07 -17.99
C LYS A 348 -13.44 9.97 -17.09
N THR A 349 -14.06 8.79 -17.04
CA THR A 349 -15.20 8.52 -16.16
C THR A 349 -14.81 8.69 -14.69
N ASP A 350 -13.66 8.15 -14.28
CA ASP A 350 -13.15 8.29 -12.93
C ASP A 350 -12.82 9.75 -12.56
N GLU A 351 -12.23 10.50 -13.48
CA GLU A 351 -11.93 11.92 -13.29
C GLU A 351 -13.23 12.74 -13.10
N MET A 352 -14.25 12.49 -13.93
CA MET A 352 -15.55 13.13 -13.80
C MET A 352 -16.26 12.73 -12.50
N ALA A 353 -16.22 11.45 -12.13
CA ALA A 353 -16.78 10.95 -10.88
C ALA A 353 -16.09 11.57 -9.65
N ASN A 354 -14.76 11.66 -9.69
CA ASN A 354 -13.97 12.29 -8.63
C ASN A 354 -14.23 13.80 -8.53
N LYS A 355 -14.45 14.49 -9.63
CA LYS A 355 -14.87 15.89 -9.63
C LYS A 355 -16.26 16.01 -9.02
N TYR A 356 -17.18 15.16 -9.44
CA TYR A 356 -18.57 15.21 -8.98
C TYR A 356 -18.69 14.96 -7.47
N ILE A 357 -18.02 13.95 -6.92
CA ILE A 357 -18.06 13.71 -5.47
C ILE A 357 -17.42 14.87 -4.68
N ARG A 358 -16.38 15.52 -5.21
CA ARG A 358 -15.82 16.74 -4.60
C ARG A 358 -16.84 17.87 -4.58
N ASP A 359 -17.53 18.09 -5.68
CA ASP A 359 -18.57 19.14 -5.80
C ASP A 359 -19.74 18.88 -4.85
N LEU A 360 -20.17 17.63 -4.73
CA LEU A 360 -21.20 17.21 -3.77
C LEU A 360 -20.74 17.42 -2.33
N ARG A 361 -19.49 17.06 -2.01
CA ARG A 361 -18.91 17.26 -0.67
C ARG A 361 -18.84 18.76 -0.30
N ASN A 362 -18.46 19.62 -1.24
CA ASN A 362 -18.39 21.05 -1.02
C ASN A 362 -19.76 21.69 -0.77
N ARG A 363 -20.86 21.07 -1.22
CA ARG A 363 -22.25 21.52 -0.99
C ARG A 363 -22.86 20.88 0.24
N ALA A 364 -22.29 19.82 0.76
CA ALA A 364 -22.83 19.12 1.91
C ALA A 364 -22.64 19.94 3.19
N VAL A 365 -23.69 20.01 4.00
CA VAL A 365 -23.64 20.60 5.33
C VAL A 365 -23.21 19.52 6.31
N VAL A 366 -21.98 19.65 6.84
CA VAL A 366 -21.40 18.71 7.80
C VAL A 366 -21.15 19.44 9.12
N GLU A 367 -21.87 19.03 10.16
CA GLU A 367 -21.67 19.54 11.53
C GLU A 367 -21.00 18.45 12.38
N LYS A 368 -19.84 18.74 12.95
CA LYS A 368 -19.16 17.85 13.91
C LYS A 368 -19.59 18.21 15.33
N LYS A 369 -19.83 17.17 16.16
CA LYS A 369 -20.29 17.33 17.55
C LYS A 369 -19.37 16.63 18.57
N PHE A 370 -18.10 16.34 18.17
CA PHE A 370 -17.07 15.74 19.02
C PHE A 370 -15.77 16.52 18.96
#